data_12010796de921369686dafb431ce33d6
#
_entry.id   12010796de921369686dafb431ce33d6
#
_cell.length_a   1.000
_cell.length_b   1.000
_cell.length_c   1.000
_cell.angle_alpha   90.00
_cell.angle_beta   90.00
_cell.angle_gamma   90.00
#
_symmetry.space_group_name_H-M   'P 1'
#
loop_
_entity.id
_entity.type
_entity.pdbx_description
1 polymer ?
#
loop_
_entity_poly.entity_id
_entity_poly.type
_entity_poly.pdbx_seq_one_letter_code
_entity_poly.pdbx_strand_id
1 'polypeptide(L)'
;SLIPKESSAFFHDIFIDINSNKRSGLLSTTLFFSIILIGSGVNSVFAGFSDSYHIEFSRNFIKQYLYAIMVGFILVVVVLFATVFSIAFDFLIARDISIISYLFLFLKYVFLMIVALIAFSSLYFFGTIQGRNLRFISPGSFMTTFLLVISTYFFGIYIDNFANYNELYGSIGALIIMMLYIWINSISLLLGFELNVVIYKLKNN
;
A
#
# COMPACT_ATOMS: atom_id res chain seq x y z
N SER A 1 -13.47 -18.78 -1.56
CA SER A 1 -12.34 -18.44 -2.43
C SER A 1 -12.60 -17.07 -3.03
N LEU A 2 -11.73 -16.10 -2.76
CA LEU A 2 -11.86 -14.70 -3.20
C LEU A 2 -11.58 -14.50 -4.70
N ILE A 3 -11.25 -15.56 -5.44
CA ILE A 3 -10.93 -15.49 -6.85
C ILE A 3 -11.90 -16.41 -7.60
N PRO A 4 -12.58 -15.92 -8.66
CA PRO A 4 -13.39 -16.75 -9.55
C PRO A 4 -12.57 -17.91 -10.11
N LYS A 5 -13.19 -19.10 -10.27
CA LYS A 5 -12.50 -20.31 -10.75
C LYS A 5 -11.83 -20.13 -12.12
N GLU A 6 -12.40 -19.29 -12.97
CA GLU A 6 -11.85 -18.95 -14.30
C GLU A 6 -10.54 -18.15 -14.19
N SER A 7 -10.47 -17.22 -13.22
CA SER A 7 -9.22 -16.48 -12.96
C SER A 7 -8.13 -17.38 -12.38
N SER A 8 -8.49 -18.36 -11.54
CA SER A 8 -7.52 -19.29 -10.97
C SER A 8 -6.91 -20.22 -12.03
N ALA A 9 -7.69 -20.66 -13.03
CA ALA A 9 -7.21 -21.45 -14.15
C ALA A 9 -6.24 -20.63 -15.03
N PHE A 10 -6.60 -19.38 -15.35
CA PHE A 10 -5.75 -18.46 -16.11
C PHE A 10 -4.39 -18.21 -15.44
N PHE A 11 -4.39 -17.96 -14.13
CA PHE A 11 -3.15 -17.81 -13.38
C PHE A 11 -2.34 -19.09 -13.30
N HIS A 12 -2.99 -20.25 -13.20
CA HIS A 12 -2.32 -21.55 -13.18
C HIS A 12 -1.59 -21.82 -14.51
N ASP A 13 -2.23 -21.54 -15.64
CA ASP A 13 -1.63 -21.70 -16.96
C ASP A 13 -0.44 -20.75 -17.16
N ILE A 14 -0.54 -19.49 -16.68
CA ILE A 14 0.57 -18.54 -16.69
C ILE A 14 1.74 -19.05 -15.82
N PHE A 15 1.46 -19.60 -14.63
CA PHE A 15 2.50 -20.15 -13.77
C PHE A 15 3.19 -21.37 -14.39
N ILE A 16 2.44 -22.25 -15.06
CA ILE A 16 3.00 -23.40 -15.79
C ILE A 16 3.86 -22.90 -16.95
N ASP A 17 3.40 -21.94 -17.74
CA ASP A 17 4.15 -21.40 -18.88
C ASP A 17 5.46 -20.70 -18.41
N ILE A 18 5.43 -19.94 -17.33
CA ILE A 18 6.62 -19.31 -16.74
C ILE A 18 7.60 -20.37 -16.22
N ASN A 19 7.12 -21.44 -15.60
CA ASN A 19 7.95 -22.49 -15.03
C ASN A 19 8.54 -23.43 -16.10
N SER A 20 7.80 -23.71 -17.15
CA SER A 20 8.22 -24.59 -18.25
C SER A 20 9.17 -23.91 -19.24
N ASN A 21 8.95 -22.61 -19.48
CA ASN A 21 9.76 -21.81 -20.38
C ASN A 21 10.72 -20.92 -19.57
N LYS A 22 11.97 -21.35 -19.36
CA LYS A 22 13.03 -20.55 -18.71
C LYS A 22 13.37 -19.30 -19.55
N ARG A 23 12.49 -18.32 -19.55
CA ARG A 23 12.69 -17.04 -20.22
C ARG A 23 13.41 -16.08 -19.25
N SER A 24 14.65 -16.42 -18.89
CA SER A 24 15.46 -15.60 -17.97
C SER A 24 15.59 -14.13 -18.40
N GLY A 25 15.63 -13.88 -19.71
CA GLY A 25 15.64 -12.53 -20.26
C GLY A 25 14.36 -11.73 -19.96
N LEU A 26 13.18 -12.34 -20.06
CA LEU A 26 11.91 -11.67 -19.73
C LEU A 26 11.80 -11.36 -18.25
N LEU A 27 12.25 -12.26 -17.37
CA LEU A 27 12.26 -12.01 -15.93
C LEU A 27 13.17 -10.85 -15.57
N SER A 28 14.36 -10.77 -16.15
CA SER A 28 15.30 -9.66 -15.89
C SER A 28 14.77 -8.33 -16.38
N THR A 29 14.18 -8.27 -17.57
CA THR A 29 13.58 -7.03 -18.11
C THR A 29 12.38 -6.58 -17.29
N THR A 30 11.51 -7.51 -16.88
CA THR A 30 10.35 -7.21 -16.03
C THR A 30 10.78 -6.66 -14.68
N LEU A 31 11.79 -7.25 -14.04
CA LEU A 31 12.33 -6.75 -12.78
C LEU A 31 12.91 -5.34 -12.93
N PHE A 32 13.65 -5.08 -14.00
CA PHE A 32 14.23 -3.75 -14.26
C PHE A 32 13.12 -2.68 -14.40
N PHE A 33 12.11 -2.94 -15.23
CA PHE A 33 10.99 -2.01 -15.40
C PHE A 33 10.17 -1.86 -14.12
N SER A 34 9.99 -2.93 -13.33
CA SER A 34 9.28 -2.86 -12.05
C SER A 34 9.97 -1.92 -11.06
N ILE A 35 11.30 -1.94 -10.98
CA ILE A 35 12.06 -1.03 -10.10
C ILE A 35 11.85 0.44 -10.53
N ILE A 36 11.88 0.72 -11.84
CA ILE A 36 11.63 2.07 -12.36
C ILE A 36 10.21 2.52 -12.05
N LEU A 37 9.21 1.66 -12.25
CA LEU A 37 7.80 1.97 -12.00
C LEU A 37 7.53 2.22 -10.51
N ILE A 38 8.09 1.40 -9.62
CA ILE A 38 7.97 1.58 -8.17
C ILE A 38 8.60 2.92 -7.76
N GLY A 39 9.81 3.21 -8.24
CA GLY A 39 10.49 4.48 -7.99
C GLY A 39 9.67 5.68 -8.48
N SER A 40 9.09 5.59 -9.68
CA SER A 40 8.23 6.63 -10.24
C SER A 40 6.96 6.82 -9.41
N GLY A 41 6.29 5.74 -8.99
CA GLY A 41 5.10 5.81 -8.15
C GLY A 41 5.38 6.48 -6.80
N VAL A 42 6.42 6.05 -6.09
CA VAL A 42 6.81 6.66 -4.81
C VAL A 42 7.25 8.13 -4.99
N ASN A 43 7.96 8.44 -6.08
CA ASN A 43 8.35 9.82 -6.39
C ASN A 43 7.13 10.72 -6.64
N SER A 44 6.07 10.21 -7.25
CA SER A 44 4.81 10.94 -7.43
C SER A 44 4.13 11.24 -6.08
N VAL A 45 4.18 10.31 -5.13
CA VAL A 45 3.70 10.54 -3.76
C VAL A 45 4.53 11.65 -3.10
N PHE A 46 5.84 11.63 -3.23
CA PHE A 46 6.72 12.68 -2.70
C PHE A 46 6.45 14.05 -3.34
N ALA A 47 6.17 14.09 -4.64
CA ALA A 47 5.76 15.31 -5.32
C ALA A 47 4.45 15.85 -4.73
N GLY A 48 3.45 14.98 -4.50
CA GLY A 48 2.21 15.37 -3.84
C GLY A 48 2.41 15.97 -2.44
N PHE A 49 3.38 15.49 -1.67
CA PHE A 49 3.73 16.07 -0.37
C PHE A 49 4.32 17.48 -0.48
N SER A 50 5.11 17.76 -1.54
CA SER A 50 5.64 19.09 -1.73
C SER A 50 4.61 20.09 -2.23
N ASP A 51 3.74 19.70 -3.14
CA ASP A 51 2.71 20.55 -3.69
C ASP A 51 1.67 20.95 -2.65
N SER A 52 1.33 20.03 -1.73
CA SER A 52 0.35 20.27 -0.66
C SER A 52 0.78 21.39 0.29
N TYR A 53 2.07 21.63 0.47
CA TYR A 53 2.54 22.57 1.50
C TYR A 53 3.54 23.62 1.02
N HIS A 54 3.76 23.77 -0.29
CA HIS A 54 4.76 24.69 -0.86
C HIS A 54 6.15 24.53 -0.21
N ILE A 55 6.51 23.27 0.09
CA ILE A 55 7.83 22.97 0.64
C ILE A 55 8.77 22.81 -0.54
N GLU A 56 9.70 23.76 -0.68
CA GLU A 56 10.74 23.65 -1.68
C GLU A 56 11.59 22.39 -1.43
N PHE A 57 11.61 21.47 -2.40
CA PHE A 57 12.56 20.37 -2.39
C PHE A 57 13.96 20.95 -2.60
N SER A 58 14.76 21.01 -1.57
CA SER A 58 16.18 21.34 -1.74
C SER A 58 17.01 20.14 -2.23
N ARG A 59 16.36 19.00 -2.56
CA ARG A 59 17.05 17.83 -3.10
C ARG A 59 17.11 17.91 -4.62
N ASN A 60 18.29 17.61 -5.20
CA ASN A 60 18.42 17.39 -6.64
C ASN A 60 17.47 16.27 -7.06
N PHE A 61 16.83 16.41 -8.24
CA PHE A 61 15.90 15.44 -8.80
C PHE A 61 16.41 13.99 -8.74
N ILE A 62 17.68 13.78 -9.08
CA ILE A 62 18.32 12.45 -9.06
C ILE A 62 18.36 11.86 -7.64
N LYS A 63 18.72 12.68 -6.64
CA LYS A 63 18.74 12.23 -5.23
C LYS A 63 17.35 11.87 -4.74
N GLN A 64 16.35 12.68 -5.09
CA GLN A 64 14.96 12.41 -4.72
C GLN A 64 14.48 11.09 -5.32
N TYR A 65 14.75 10.85 -6.60
CA TYR A 65 14.37 9.61 -7.27
C TYR A 65 15.07 8.37 -6.65
N LEU A 66 16.34 8.52 -6.25
CA LEU A 66 17.07 7.45 -5.56
C LEU A 66 16.43 7.11 -4.19
N TYR A 67 16.02 8.14 -3.42
CA TYR A 67 15.24 7.93 -2.20
C TYR A 67 13.89 7.26 -2.46
N ALA A 68 13.21 7.63 -3.55
CA ALA A 68 11.96 7.02 -3.94
C ALA A 68 12.10 5.52 -4.26
N ILE A 69 13.17 5.14 -4.99
CA ILE A 69 13.48 3.72 -5.24
C ILE A 69 13.77 2.97 -3.93
N MET A 70 14.58 3.56 -3.04
CA MET A 70 14.91 2.93 -1.75
C MET A 70 13.65 2.71 -0.90
N VAL A 71 12.80 3.71 -0.78
CA VAL A 71 11.54 3.60 -0.03
C VAL A 71 10.59 2.62 -0.72
N GLY A 72 10.50 2.65 -2.04
CA GLY A 72 9.73 1.70 -2.82
C GLY A 72 10.15 0.25 -2.55
N PHE A 73 11.45 -0.01 -2.49
CA PHE A 73 11.99 -1.33 -2.13
C PHE A 73 11.59 -1.74 -0.70
N ILE A 74 11.72 -0.82 0.27
CA ILE A 74 11.27 -1.05 1.66
C ILE A 74 9.79 -1.41 1.69
N LEU A 75 8.94 -0.67 0.96
CA LEU A 75 7.50 -0.94 0.90
C LEU A 75 7.20 -2.32 0.31
N VAL A 76 7.89 -2.72 -0.76
CA VAL A 76 7.73 -4.07 -1.34
C VAL A 76 8.07 -5.15 -0.31
N VAL A 77 9.21 -5.02 0.39
CA VAL A 77 9.61 -5.97 1.43
C VAL A 77 8.58 -6.03 2.56
N VAL A 78 8.08 -4.88 3.01
CA VAL A 78 7.05 -4.78 4.06
C VAL A 78 5.75 -5.46 3.62
N VAL A 79 5.31 -5.25 2.37
CA VAL A 79 4.10 -5.88 1.83
C VAL A 79 4.27 -7.40 1.68
N LEU A 80 5.42 -7.86 1.17
CA LEU A 80 5.72 -9.28 1.07
C LEU A 80 5.71 -9.96 2.44
N PHE A 81 6.34 -9.32 3.43
CA PHE A 81 6.35 -9.81 4.80
C PHE A 81 4.93 -9.87 5.38
N ALA A 82 4.12 -8.84 5.17
CA ALA A 82 2.71 -8.80 5.58
C ALA A 82 1.90 -9.92 4.95
N THR A 83 2.12 -10.20 3.67
CA THR A 83 1.41 -11.26 2.94
C THR A 83 1.76 -12.64 3.48
N VAL A 84 3.05 -12.94 3.65
CA VAL A 84 3.52 -14.22 4.21
C VAL A 84 2.95 -14.43 5.61
N PHE A 85 3.00 -13.41 6.45
CA PHE A 85 2.47 -13.48 7.81
C PHE A 85 0.95 -13.66 7.84
N SER A 86 0.23 -12.96 6.95
CA SER A 86 -1.23 -13.11 6.83
C SER A 86 -1.62 -14.54 6.46
N ILE A 87 -0.92 -15.16 5.52
CA ILE A 87 -1.14 -16.56 5.13
C ILE A 87 -0.85 -17.51 6.31
N ALA A 88 0.22 -17.26 7.07
CA ALA A 88 0.55 -18.05 8.26
C ALA A 88 -0.55 -17.98 9.33
N PHE A 89 -1.11 -16.80 9.58
CA PHE A 89 -2.26 -16.64 10.47
C PHE A 89 -3.50 -17.37 9.98
N ASP A 90 -3.81 -17.30 8.68
CA ASP A 90 -4.96 -18.00 8.12
C ASP A 90 -4.83 -19.52 8.26
N PHE A 91 -3.62 -20.05 8.12
CA PHE A 91 -3.35 -21.47 8.38
C PHE A 91 -3.57 -21.85 9.86
N LEU A 92 -3.16 -21.00 10.80
CA LEU A 92 -3.38 -21.23 12.23
C LEU A 92 -4.87 -21.16 12.59
N ILE A 93 -5.60 -20.19 12.03
CA ILE A 93 -7.05 -20.01 12.24
C ILE A 93 -7.83 -21.22 11.69
N ALA A 94 -7.44 -21.74 10.52
CA ALA A 94 -8.12 -22.87 9.89
C ALA A 94 -7.94 -24.20 10.67
N ARG A 95 -6.91 -24.29 11.51
CA ARG A 95 -6.58 -25.51 12.26
C ARG A 95 -7.41 -25.68 13.55
N ASP A 96 -7.86 -24.59 14.15
CA ASP A 96 -8.57 -24.59 15.44
C ASP A 96 -9.93 -23.88 15.34
N ILE A 97 -11.02 -24.61 15.66
CA ILE A 97 -12.41 -24.09 15.69
C ILE A 97 -12.77 -23.66 17.13
N SER A 98 -11.84 -23.06 17.87
CA SER A 98 -12.05 -22.69 19.27
C SER A 98 -11.99 -21.17 19.48
N ILE A 99 -12.20 -20.71 20.71
CA ILE A 99 -12.02 -19.31 21.12
C ILE A 99 -10.63 -18.78 20.71
N ILE A 100 -9.65 -19.65 20.57
CA ILE A 100 -8.28 -19.34 20.15
C ILE A 100 -8.25 -18.78 18.71
N SER A 101 -9.14 -19.22 17.82
CA SER A 101 -9.21 -18.72 16.45
C SER A 101 -9.60 -17.23 16.39
N TYR A 102 -10.47 -16.76 17.29
CA TYR A 102 -10.81 -15.33 17.40
C TYR A 102 -9.62 -14.49 17.87
N LEU A 103 -8.79 -15.04 18.77
CA LEU A 103 -7.57 -14.39 19.20
C LEU A 103 -6.56 -14.25 18.07
N PHE A 104 -6.36 -15.30 17.27
CA PHE A 104 -5.49 -15.23 16.08
C PHE A 104 -6.02 -14.25 15.04
N LEU A 105 -7.33 -14.19 14.83
CA LEU A 105 -7.96 -13.22 13.93
C LEU A 105 -7.68 -11.79 14.42
N PHE A 106 -7.88 -11.50 15.70
CA PHE A 106 -7.57 -10.20 16.29
C PHE A 106 -6.10 -9.83 16.12
N LEU A 107 -5.19 -10.75 16.44
CA LEU A 107 -3.73 -10.55 16.29
C LEU A 107 -3.34 -10.28 14.83
N LYS A 108 -3.96 -10.97 13.87
CA LYS A 108 -3.76 -10.73 12.44
C LYS A 108 -4.09 -9.27 12.06
N TYR A 109 -5.25 -8.76 12.48
CA TYR A 109 -5.63 -7.37 12.15
C TYR A 109 -4.73 -6.34 12.84
N VAL A 110 -4.38 -6.57 14.11
CA VAL A 110 -3.42 -5.70 14.82
C VAL A 110 -2.06 -5.69 14.11
N PHE A 111 -1.58 -6.85 13.68
CA PHE A 111 -0.34 -6.96 12.92
C PHE A 111 -0.41 -6.18 11.61
N LEU A 112 -1.49 -6.32 10.83
CA LEU A 112 -1.67 -5.58 9.57
C LEU A 112 -1.74 -4.07 9.79
N MET A 113 -2.36 -3.60 10.89
CA MET A 113 -2.34 -2.18 11.28
C MET A 113 -0.92 -1.68 11.57
N ILE A 114 -0.13 -2.47 12.29
CA ILE A 114 1.28 -2.11 12.59
C ILE A 114 2.10 -2.04 11.30
N VAL A 115 1.92 -2.99 10.39
CA VAL A 115 2.59 -3.00 9.08
C VAL A 115 2.22 -1.76 8.25
N ALA A 116 0.94 -1.41 8.17
CA ALA A 116 0.47 -0.21 7.49
C ALA A 116 1.06 1.06 8.13
N LEU A 117 1.10 1.13 9.46
CA LEU A 117 1.71 2.23 10.19
C LEU A 117 3.20 2.38 9.88
N ILE A 118 3.96 1.29 9.80
CA ILE A 118 5.38 1.30 9.41
C ILE A 118 5.53 1.78 7.96
N ALA A 119 4.67 1.32 7.05
CA ALA A 119 4.69 1.73 5.65
C ALA A 119 4.46 3.24 5.49
N PHE A 120 3.43 3.81 6.12
CA PHE A 120 3.16 5.24 6.08
C PHE A 120 4.23 6.06 6.80
N SER A 121 4.74 5.56 7.94
CA SER A 121 5.84 6.20 8.65
C SER A 121 7.09 6.30 7.78
N SER A 122 7.42 5.26 7.01
CA SER A 122 8.56 5.27 6.09
C SER A 122 8.37 6.28 4.96
N LEU A 123 7.16 6.39 4.38
CA LEU A 123 6.83 7.39 3.37
C LEU A 123 7.01 8.81 3.89
N TYR A 124 6.48 9.12 5.07
CA TYR A 124 6.58 10.46 5.65
C TYR A 124 8.01 10.81 6.08
N PHE A 125 8.73 9.86 6.67
CA PHE A 125 10.09 10.09 7.15
C PHE A 125 11.08 10.33 6.02
N PHE A 126 10.98 9.57 4.93
CA PHE A 126 11.90 9.68 3.80
C PHE A 126 11.39 10.63 2.70
N GLY A 127 10.07 10.87 2.63
CA GLY A 127 9.44 11.65 1.56
C GLY A 127 9.86 13.11 1.53
N THR A 128 10.17 13.70 2.69
CA THR A 128 10.59 15.11 2.78
C THR A 128 11.86 15.27 3.61
N ILE A 129 12.59 16.39 3.39
CA ILE A 129 13.78 16.70 4.19
C ILE A 129 13.38 16.99 5.64
N GLN A 130 12.25 17.66 5.81
CA GLN A 130 11.68 17.99 7.13
C GLN A 130 11.14 16.77 7.86
N GLY A 131 10.75 15.72 7.12
CA GLY A 131 10.31 14.43 7.68
C GLY A 131 11.37 13.77 8.58
N ARG A 132 12.66 14.01 8.31
CA ARG A 132 13.75 13.54 9.18
C ARG A 132 13.81 14.20 10.55
N ASN A 133 13.26 15.41 10.70
CA ASN A 133 13.16 16.11 11.98
C ASN A 133 11.93 15.65 12.79
N LEU A 134 11.02 14.88 12.18
CA LEU A 134 9.89 14.25 12.84
C LEU A 134 10.30 12.91 13.45
N ARG A 135 9.55 12.46 14.45
CA ARG A 135 9.69 11.08 14.92
C ARG A 135 9.25 10.12 13.81
N PHE A 136 9.93 8.98 13.67
CA PHE A 136 9.58 7.96 12.66
C PHE A 136 8.09 7.59 12.73
N ILE A 137 7.61 7.24 13.92
CA ILE A 137 6.17 7.06 14.18
C ILE A 137 5.60 8.44 14.53
N SER A 138 4.80 9.00 13.62
CA SER A 138 4.26 10.35 13.70
C SER A 138 2.74 10.34 13.87
N PRO A 139 2.14 11.39 14.43
CA PRO A 139 0.67 11.51 14.51
C PRO A 139 -0.02 11.37 13.16
N GLY A 140 0.59 11.87 12.09
CA GLY A 140 0.05 11.71 10.73
C GLY A 140 0.05 10.27 10.26
N SER A 141 1.07 9.46 10.60
CA SER A 141 1.06 8.04 10.22
C SER A 141 -0.06 7.26 10.94
N PHE A 142 -0.36 7.60 12.19
CA PHE A 142 -1.51 7.05 12.90
C PHE A 142 -2.84 7.47 12.24
N MET A 143 -2.99 8.75 11.92
CA MET A 143 -4.19 9.27 11.25
C MET A 143 -4.39 8.58 9.90
N THR A 144 -3.36 8.47 9.08
CA THR A 144 -3.46 7.80 7.77
C THR A 144 -3.80 6.32 7.90
N THR A 145 -3.17 5.62 8.85
CA THR A 145 -3.49 4.20 9.11
C THR A 145 -4.95 4.05 9.54
N PHE A 146 -5.44 4.92 10.40
CA PHE A 146 -6.84 4.92 10.84
C PHE A 146 -7.81 5.20 9.67
N LEU A 147 -7.51 6.21 8.85
CA LEU A 147 -8.31 6.54 7.67
C LEU A 147 -8.27 5.41 6.63
N LEU A 148 -7.13 4.73 6.45
CA LEU A 148 -7.03 3.54 5.59
C LEU A 148 -7.98 2.44 6.06
N VAL A 149 -8.00 2.12 7.35
CA VAL A 149 -8.89 1.08 7.90
C VAL A 149 -10.35 1.44 7.67
N ILE A 150 -10.73 2.68 7.97
CA ILE A 150 -12.09 3.19 7.75
C ILE A 150 -12.45 3.14 6.26
N SER A 151 -11.61 3.67 5.39
CA SER A 151 -11.87 3.69 3.94
C SER A 151 -12.00 2.27 3.37
N THR A 152 -11.14 1.34 3.81
CA THR A 152 -11.19 -0.06 3.40
C THR A 152 -12.49 -0.75 3.85
N TYR A 153 -12.92 -0.49 5.08
CA TYR A 153 -14.18 -1.04 5.60
C TYR A 153 -15.40 -0.53 4.82
N PHE A 154 -15.52 0.78 4.65
CA PHE A 154 -16.64 1.36 3.88
C PHE A 154 -16.58 0.98 2.40
N PHE A 155 -15.39 0.84 1.86
CA PHE A 155 -15.21 0.41 0.49
C PHE A 155 -15.62 -1.05 0.28
N GLY A 156 -15.37 -1.93 1.25
CA GLY A 156 -15.89 -3.30 1.25
C GLY A 156 -17.42 -3.33 1.20
N ILE A 157 -18.10 -2.57 2.07
CA ILE A 157 -19.58 -2.44 2.06
C ILE A 157 -20.06 -1.90 0.70
N TYR A 158 -19.34 -0.91 0.14
CA TYR A 158 -19.67 -0.35 -1.17
C TYR A 158 -19.61 -1.43 -2.26
N ILE A 159 -18.53 -2.21 -2.32
CA ILE A 159 -18.38 -3.29 -3.31
C ILE A 159 -19.49 -4.33 -3.16
N ASP A 160 -19.79 -4.78 -1.95
CA ASP A 160 -20.80 -5.80 -1.69
C ASP A 160 -22.20 -5.36 -2.14
N ASN A 161 -22.52 -4.08 -2.00
CA ASN A 161 -23.83 -3.52 -2.42
C ASN A 161 -23.88 -3.13 -3.91
N PHE A 162 -22.73 -2.88 -4.53
CA PHE A 162 -22.62 -2.45 -5.93
C PHE A 162 -22.19 -3.58 -6.88
N ALA A 163 -22.22 -4.84 -6.45
CA ALA A 163 -21.91 -6.00 -7.29
C ALA A 163 -22.72 -6.04 -8.60
N ASN A 164 -23.96 -5.49 -8.58
CA ASN A 164 -24.82 -5.37 -9.77
C ASN A 164 -24.30 -4.36 -10.80
N TYR A 165 -23.38 -3.46 -10.44
CA TYR A 165 -22.78 -2.50 -11.36
C TYR A 165 -21.87 -3.19 -12.41
N ASN A 166 -21.33 -4.35 -12.06
CA ASN A 166 -20.54 -5.19 -12.96
C ASN A 166 -21.38 -5.78 -14.12
N GLU A 167 -22.68 -6.00 -13.92
CA GLU A 167 -23.59 -6.48 -14.98
C GLU A 167 -23.81 -5.41 -16.05
N LEU A 168 -23.75 -4.11 -15.68
CA LEU A 168 -23.98 -3.00 -16.60
C LEU A 168 -22.73 -2.54 -17.33
N TYR A 169 -21.58 -2.51 -16.65
CA TYR A 169 -20.32 -1.92 -17.13
C TYR A 169 -19.21 -2.92 -17.34
N GLY A 170 -19.37 -4.20 -16.99
CA GLY A 170 -18.37 -5.26 -17.16
C GLY A 170 -17.03 -4.93 -16.45
N SER A 171 -15.93 -5.23 -17.12
CA SER A 171 -14.57 -5.01 -16.60
C SER A 171 -14.23 -3.53 -16.34
N ILE A 172 -14.91 -2.58 -17.01
CA ILE A 172 -14.69 -1.13 -16.82
C ILE A 172 -15.17 -0.71 -15.43
N GLY A 173 -16.26 -1.30 -14.92
CA GLY A 173 -16.76 -1.03 -13.58
C GLY A 173 -15.72 -1.33 -12.49
N ALA A 174 -15.06 -2.48 -12.57
CA ALA A 174 -14.02 -2.86 -11.63
C ALA A 174 -12.83 -1.88 -11.64
N LEU A 175 -12.46 -1.38 -12.82
CA LEU A 175 -11.37 -0.41 -12.96
C LEU A 175 -11.73 0.94 -12.33
N ILE A 176 -12.96 1.44 -12.55
CA ILE A 176 -13.44 2.68 -11.94
C ILE A 176 -13.46 2.56 -10.41
N ILE A 177 -13.96 1.45 -9.89
CA ILE A 177 -14.01 1.17 -8.45
C ILE A 177 -12.60 1.17 -7.85
N MET A 178 -11.64 0.51 -8.52
CA MET A 178 -10.24 0.49 -8.08
C MET A 178 -9.63 1.90 -8.09
N MET A 179 -9.89 2.72 -9.12
CA MET A 179 -9.40 4.11 -9.18
C MET A 179 -9.97 4.96 -8.05
N LEU A 180 -11.26 4.80 -7.71
CA LEU A 180 -11.90 5.49 -6.60
C LEU A 180 -11.23 5.12 -5.26
N TYR A 181 -10.96 3.84 -5.04
CA TYR A 181 -10.28 3.38 -3.84
C TYR A 181 -8.87 3.98 -3.69
N ILE A 182 -8.10 3.97 -4.77
CA ILE A 182 -6.76 4.58 -4.80
C ILE A 182 -6.86 6.08 -4.53
N TRP A 183 -7.83 6.77 -5.10
CA TRP A 183 -8.04 8.21 -4.91
C TRP A 183 -8.34 8.57 -3.44
N ILE A 184 -9.28 7.86 -2.79
CA ILE A 184 -9.62 8.06 -1.38
C ILE A 184 -8.39 7.83 -0.47
N ASN A 185 -7.63 6.76 -0.72
CA ASN A 185 -6.43 6.48 0.06
C ASN A 185 -5.30 7.48 -0.20
N SER A 186 -5.20 8.04 -1.40
CA SER A 186 -4.25 9.12 -1.70
C SER A 186 -4.58 10.40 -0.94
N ILE A 187 -5.87 10.78 -0.86
CA ILE A 187 -6.29 11.91 -0.02
C ILE A 187 -5.97 11.66 1.46
N SER A 188 -6.26 10.47 1.96
CA SER A 188 -5.95 10.09 3.35
C SER A 188 -4.45 10.21 3.65
N LEU A 189 -3.61 9.83 2.69
CA LEU A 189 -2.16 9.96 2.79
C LEU A 189 -1.72 11.45 2.85
N LEU A 190 -2.28 12.30 2.00
CA LEU A 190 -1.97 13.74 2.01
C LEU A 190 -2.41 14.41 3.31
N LEU A 191 -3.62 14.12 3.80
CA LEU A 191 -4.13 14.65 5.08
C LEU A 191 -3.23 14.27 6.26
N GLY A 192 -2.75 13.02 6.31
CA GLY A 192 -1.82 12.60 7.36
C GLY A 192 -0.46 13.33 7.26
N PHE A 193 0.02 13.59 6.04
CA PHE A 193 1.22 14.39 5.85
C PHE A 193 1.01 15.85 6.32
N GLU A 194 -0.08 16.48 5.94
CA GLU A 194 -0.42 17.84 6.35
C GLU A 194 -0.51 17.97 7.87
N LEU A 195 -1.13 16.99 8.54
CA LEU A 195 -1.18 16.97 10.01
C LEU A 195 0.23 16.99 10.61
N ASN A 196 1.15 16.19 10.08
CA ASN A 196 2.53 16.17 10.54
C ASN A 196 3.21 17.54 10.40
N VAL A 197 2.99 18.21 9.27
CA VAL A 197 3.60 19.52 8.99
C VAL A 197 3.01 20.60 9.89
N VAL A 198 1.70 20.58 10.13
CA VAL A 198 1.04 21.51 11.05
C VAL A 198 1.59 21.38 12.47
N ILE A 199 1.68 20.13 12.98
CA ILE A 199 2.24 19.86 14.31
C ILE A 199 3.71 20.32 14.40
N TYR A 200 4.49 20.09 13.36
CA TYR A 200 5.89 20.52 13.30
C TYR A 200 6.00 22.06 13.38
N LYS A 201 5.16 22.79 12.64
CA LYS A 201 5.16 24.26 12.67
C LYS A 201 4.75 24.81 14.05
N LEU A 202 3.70 24.23 14.65
CA LEU A 202 3.22 24.65 15.98
C LEU A 202 4.26 24.42 17.08
N LYS A 203 5.14 23.45 16.92
CA LYS A 203 6.20 23.16 17.90
C LYS A 203 7.42 24.06 17.77
N ASN A 204 7.66 24.64 16.59
CA ASN A 204 8.86 25.44 16.27
C ASN A 204 8.58 26.94 16.18
N ASN A 205 7.32 27.37 16.36
CA ASN A 205 6.90 28.72 16.65
C ASN A 205 6.75 28.91 18.16
#